data_726f995cff101a5a517a3a4d83ade4f4
#
_entry.id   726f995cff101a5a517a3a4d83ade4f4
#
_cell.length_a   1.000
_cell.length_b   1.000
_cell.length_c   1.000
_cell.angle_alpha   90.00
_cell.angle_beta   90.00
_cell.angle_gamma   90.00
#
_symmetry.space_group_name_H-M   'P 1'
#
loop_
_entity.id
_entity.type
_entity.pdbx_description
1 polymer ?
#
loop_
_entity_poly.entity_id
_entity_poly.type
_entity_poly.pdbx_seq_one_letter_code
_entity_poly.pdbx_strand_id
1 'polypeptide(L)'
;MVAIAIFMIVVAAIYSTWTLILRASQTTQHTAAEAQRQRIALRTLEDSLTCIQSFQASMKYYGFVVQNGDSSVLSFTARLPGIFPRNRKFVNPDLGRDFNLRRLTFTVETGPDAEKDLVLRQNPVLMDMDADEQQTPLVLAHDVNKFTVECWDPQKMDWVNGWETTNLIPAIVRINLVLGGNPGAGYAAPERAVTRVIAIPSITLPSVLQIGR
;
A
#
# COMPACT_ATOMS: atom_id res chain seq x y z
N MET A 1 -10.34 54.98 30.24
CA MET A 1 -10.88 54.45 29.00
C MET A 1 -9.81 54.01 28.01
N VAL A 2 -8.81 54.86 27.66
CA VAL A 2 -7.73 54.53 26.69
C VAL A 2 -6.88 53.29 27.15
N ALA A 3 -6.53 53.17 28.42
CA ALA A 3 -5.72 52.05 28.94
C ALA A 3 -6.44 50.68 28.77
N ILE A 4 -7.79 50.65 28.93
CA ILE A 4 -8.57 49.42 28.77
C ILE A 4 -8.61 49.02 27.27
N ALA A 5 -8.73 50.00 26.39
CA ALA A 5 -8.72 49.75 24.94
C ALA A 5 -7.38 49.15 24.46
N ILE A 6 -6.28 49.68 24.94
CA ILE A 6 -4.94 49.16 24.64
C ILE A 6 -4.77 47.74 25.19
N PHE A 7 -5.22 47.49 26.42
CA PHE A 7 -5.15 46.16 27.02
C PHE A 7 -5.96 45.11 26.19
N MET A 8 -7.17 45.45 25.75
CA MET A 8 -7.98 44.56 24.90
C MET A 8 -7.30 44.24 23.57
N ILE A 9 -6.64 45.23 22.95
CA ILE A 9 -5.92 45.02 21.69
C ILE A 9 -4.74 44.05 21.91
N VAL A 10 -4.00 44.22 23.00
CA VAL A 10 -2.86 43.35 23.35
C VAL A 10 -3.33 41.91 23.58
N VAL A 11 -4.41 41.74 24.36
CA VAL A 11 -4.97 40.41 24.63
C VAL A 11 -5.48 39.74 23.34
N ALA A 12 -6.15 40.49 22.48
CA ALA A 12 -6.62 40.00 21.18
C ALA A 12 -5.45 39.58 20.27
N ALA A 13 -4.35 40.35 20.25
CA ALA A 13 -3.17 40.01 19.48
C ALA A 13 -2.50 38.72 20.01
N ILE A 14 -2.36 38.57 21.31
CA ILE A 14 -1.80 37.37 21.93
C ILE A 14 -2.67 36.15 21.61
N TYR A 15 -3.99 36.27 21.76
CA TYR A 15 -4.92 35.19 21.44
C TYR A 15 -4.87 34.78 19.96
N SER A 16 -4.83 35.76 19.05
CA SER A 16 -4.70 35.52 17.61
C SER A 16 -3.39 34.77 17.29
N THR A 17 -2.28 35.21 17.87
CA THR A 17 -0.98 34.55 17.66
C THR A 17 -0.99 33.12 18.20
N TRP A 18 -1.57 32.91 19.37
CA TRP A 18 -1.69 31.58 19.98
C TRP A 18 -2.51 30.61 19.12
N THR A 19 -3.66 31.05 18.61
CA THR A 19 -4.51 30.24 17.73
C THR A 19 -3.83 29.90 16.42
N LEU A 20 -3.05 30.82 15.84
CA LEU A 20 -2.26 30.56 14.63
C LEU A 20 -1.19 29.51 14.86
N ILE A 21 -0.45 29.59 15.98
CA ILE A 21 0.58 28.62 16.36
C ILE A 21 -0.04 27.22 16.55
N LEU A 22 -1.17 27.12 17.24
CA LEU A 22 -1.85 25.84 17.43
C LEU A 22 -2.31 25.23 16.11
N ARG A 23 -2.91 26.00 15.22
CA ARG A 23 -3.32 25.52 13.90
C ARG A 23 -2.11 25.07 13.07
N ALA A 24 -1.03 25.86 13.04
CA ALA A 24 0.19 25.50 12.33
C ALA A 24 0.80 24.20 12.87
N SER A 25 0.83 24.02 14.20
CA SER A 25 1.33 22.80 14.83
C SER A 25 0.49 21.58 14.49
N GLN A 26 -0.84 21.68 14.51
CA GLN A 26 -1.74 20.58 14.13
C GLN A 26 -1.58 20.19 12.67
N THR A 27 -1.51 21.17 11.76
CA THR A 27 -1.31 20.91 10.33
C THR A 27 0.02 20.21 10.07
N THR A 28 1.10 20.64 10.77
CA THR A 28 2.42 20.02 10.61
C THR A 28 2.44 18.58 11.11
N GLN A 29 1.79 18.29 12.24
CA GLN A 29 1.72 16.92 12.77
C GLN A 29 0.93 16.00 11.84
N HIS A 30 -0.17 16.48 11.28
CA HIS A 30 -0.99 15.72 10.34
C HIS A 30 -0.19 15.37 9.06
N THR A 31 0.45 16.37 8.46
CA THR A 31 1.26 16.16 7.25
C THR A 31 2.46 15.24 7.48
N ALA A 32 3.07 15.29 8.66
CA ALA A 32 4.16 14.38 9.02
C ALA A 32 3.67 12.93 9.17
N ALA A 33 2.52 12.72 9.80
CA ALA A 33 1.91 11.41 9.97
C ALA A 33 1.52 10.78 8.61
N GLU A 34 0.96 11.56 7.70
CA GLU A 34 0.63 11.11 6.34
C GLU A 34 1.88 10.73 5.54
N ALA A 35 2.93 11.56 5.59
CA ALA A 35 4.19 11.26 4.93
C ALA A 35 4.83 9.97 5.48
N GLN A 36 4.70 9.71 6.77
CA GLN A 36 5.18 8.48 7.38
C GLN A 36 4.36 7.25 6.94
N ARG A 37 3.02 7.36 6.89
CA ARG A 37 2.14 6.29 6.39
C ARG A 37 2.48 5.95 4.94
N GLN A 38 2.63 6.95 4.08
CA GLN A 38 3.04 6.76 2.68
C GLN A 38 4.37 6.00 2.57
N ARG A 39 5.35 6.35 3.39
CA ARG A 39 6.66 5.68 3.43
C ARG A 39 6.52 4.22 3.87
N ILE A 40 5.68 3.96 4.87
CA ILE A 40 5.40 2.59 5.36
C ILE A 40 4.69 1.79 4.27
N ALA A 41 3.69 2.35 3.59
CA ALA A 41 2.98 1.68 2.49
C ALA A 41 3.94 1.26 1.36
N LEU A 42 4.79 2.18 0.90
CA LEU A 42 5.78 1.89 -0.14
C LEU A 42 6.82 0.87 0.29
N ARG A 43 7.28 0.93 1.54
CA ARG A 43 8.20 -0.06 2.09
C ARG A 43 7.54 -1.44 2.19
N THR A 44 6.29 -1.50 2.62
CA THR A 44 5.54 -2.76 2.66
C THR A 44 5.39 -3.39 1.27
N LEU A 45 5.14 -2.57 0.25
CA LEU A 45 5.14 -3.02 -1.15
C LEU A 45 6.51 -3.53 -1.58
N GLU A 46 7.59 -2.80 -1.32
CA GLU A 46 8.96 -3.15 -1.65
C GLU A 46 9.39 -4.46 -0.95
N ASP A 47 9.20 -4.54 0.37
CA ASP A 47 9.53 -5.72 1.16
C ASP A 47 8.75 -6.96 0.69
N SER A 48 7.49 -6.80 0.32
CA SER A 48 6.67 -7.90 -0.19
C SER A 48 7.09 -8.37 -1.59
N LEU A 49 7.43 -7.44 -2.49
CA LEU A 49 7.90 -7.76 -3.85
C LEU A 49 9.25 -8.47 -3.86
N THR A 50 10.13 -8.12 -2.93
CA THR A 50 11.44 -8.81 -2.80
C THR A 50 11.32 -10.24 -2.27
N CYS A 51 10.19 -10.58 -1.62
CA CYS A 51 9.91 -11.89 -1.06
C CYS A 51 9.01 -12.78 -1.93
N ILE A 52 8.78 -12.41 -3.20
CA ILE A 52 7.94 -13.16 -4.14
C ILE A 52 8.44 -14.60 -4.30
N GLN A 53 7.48 -15.51 -4.36
CA GLN A 53 7.69 -16.92 -4.73
C GLN A 53 6.82 -17.23 -5.95
N SER A 54 7.41 -17.86 -6.95
CA SER A 54 6.67 -18.29 -8.15
C SER A 54 7.10 -19.66 -8.61
N PHE A 55 6.12 -20.50 -8.89
CA PHE A 55 6.30 -21.87 -9.34
C PHE A 55 5.45 -22.09 -10.59
N GLN A 56 6.10 -22.43 -11.69
CA GLN A 56 5.42 -22.60 -12.98
C GLN A 56 4.37 -23.74 -12.98
N ALA A 57 4.59 -24.81 -12.22
CA ALA A 57 3.65 -25.93 -12.16
C ALA A 57 2.33 -25.60 -11.43
N SER A 58 2.27 -24.54 -10.65
CA SER A 58 1.12 -24.21 -9.80
C SER A 58 0.69 -22.76 -9.94
N MET A 59 0.53 -22.32 -11.16
CA MET A 59 0.21 -20.91 -11.50
C MET A 59 -1.08 -20.40 -10.88
N LYS A 60 -2.06 -21.27 -10.66
CA LYS A 60 -3.29 -20.91 -9.94
C LYS A 60 -2.99 -20.23 -8.60
N TYR A 61 -1.94 -20.69 -7.92
CA TYR A 61 -1.56 -20.19 -6.59
C TYR A 61 -0.42 -19.17 -6.63
N TYR A 62 0.43 -19.20 -7.66
CA TYR A 62 1.68 -18.43 -7.73
C TYR A 62 1.70 -17.42 -8.89
N GLY A 63 0.57 -17.19 -9.53
CA GLY A 63 0.50 -16.20 -10.62
C GLY A 63 0.78 -14.79 -10.12
N PHE A 64 1.54 -14.03 -10.92
CA PHE A 64 1.74 -12.60 -10.75
C PHE A 64 0.74 -11.85 -11.64
N VAL A 65 -0.06 -10.98 -11.05
CA VAL A 65 -1.15 -10.29 -11.73
C VAL A 65 -1.05 -8.79 -11.47
N VAL A 66 -1.04 -8.02 -12.55
CA VAL A 66 -1.14 -6.55 -12.52
C VAL A 66 -2.28 -6.12 -13.42
N GLN A 67 -3.22 -5.40 -12.87
CA GLN A 67 -4.32 -4.77 -13.59
C GLN A 67 -4.40 -3.31 -13.15
N ASN A 68 -4.26 -2.40 -14.09
CA ASN A 68 -4.43 -0.96 -13.84
C ASN A 68 -5.81 -0.52 -14.32
N GLY A 69 -6.45 0.37 -13.56
CA GLY A 69 -7.78 0.89 -13.83
C GLY A 69 -8.29 1.67 -12.63
N ASP A 70 -9.60 1.86 -12.53
CA ASP A 70 -10.22 2.55 -11.40
C ASP A 70 -10.00 1.82 -10.08
N SER A 71 -9.94 0.49 -10.11
CA SER A 71 -9.56 -0.36 -9.00
C SER A 71 -8.31 -1.14 -9.41
N SER A 72 -7.17 -0.45 -9.37
CA SER A 72 -5.88 -1.09 -9.69
C SER A 72 -5.57 -2.22 -8.73
N VAL A 73 -5.12 -3.36 -9.26
CA VAL A 73 -4.83 -4.58 -8.52
C VAL A 73 -3.41 -5.04 -8.81
N LEU A 74 -2.64 -5.29 -7.76
CA LEU A 74 -1.36 -5.99 -7.81
C LEU A 74 -1.48 -7.23 -6.91
N SER A 75 -1.42 -8.43 -7.48
CA SER A 75 -1.57 -9.67 -6.71
C SER A 75 -0.47 -10.68 -7.05
N PHE A 76 0.15 -11.21 -6.01
CA PHE A 76 1.22 -12.21 -6.11
C PHE A 76 1.34 -13.03 -4.83
N THR A 77 2.12 -14.10 -4.88
CA THR A 77 2.41 -14.92 -3.70
C THR A 77 3.81 -14.63 -3.19
N ALA A 78 3.93 -14.40 -1.89
CA ALA A 78 5.20 -14.10 -1.23
C ALA A 78 5.40 -14.91 0.05
N ARG A 79 6.66 -15.18 0.37
CA ARG A 79 7.06 -15.75 1.65
C ARG A 79 7.47 -14.63 2.60
N LEU A 80 6.57 -14.23 3.46
CA LEU A 80 6.73 -13.05 4.30
C LEU A 80 7.60 -13.31 5.52
N PRO A 81 8.48 -12.38 5.90
CA PRO A 81 9.21 -12.43 7.15
C PRO A 81 8.25 -12.26 8.35
N GLY A 82 8.67 -12.74 9.52
CA GLY A 82 7.88 -12.67 10.76
C GLY A 82 7.49 -11.26 11.22
N ILE A 83 8.23 -10.25 10.79
CA ILE A 83 8.00 -8.83 11.10
C ILE A 83 7.02 -8.14 10.15
N PHE A 84 6.58 -8.82 9.08
CA PHE A 84 5.65 -8.22 8.11
C PHE A 84 4.30 -7.90 8.78
N PRO A 85 3.67 -6.76 8.46
CA PRO A 85 2.37 -6.40 9.02
C PRO A 85 1.33 -7.50 8.80
N ARG A 86 0.69 -7.94 9.87
CA ARG A 86 -0.30 -9.02 9.84
C ARG A 86 -1.53 -8.62 10.62
N ASN A 87 -2.66 -9.12 10.16
CA ASN A 87 -3.82 -9.18 11.01
C ASN A 87 -3.59 -10.29 12.05
N ARG A 88 -3.62 -9.95 13.35
CA ARG A 88 -3.26 -10.87 14.47
C ARG A 88 -4.09 -12.13 14.55
N LYS A 89 -5.22 -12.20 13.87
CA LYS A 89 -6.14 -13.33 13.90
C LYS A 89 -5.68 -14.57 13.09
N PHE A 90 -4.63 -14.43 12.25
CA PHE A 90 -4.12 -15.53 11.43
C PHE A 90 -3.15 -16.50 12.13
N VAL A 91 -2.88 -16.31 13.38
CA VAL A 91 -2.11 -17.28 14.16
C VAL A 91 -3.09 -18.36 14.61
N ASN A 92 -3.15 -19.48 13.89
CA ASN A 92 -3.88 -20.64 14.36
C ASN A 92 -3.08 -21.28 15.50
N PRO A 93 -3.49 -21.13 16.77
CA PRO A 93 -2.75 -21.63 17.92
C PRO A 93 -2.61 -23.15 17.92
N ASP A 94 -3.54 -23.88 17.26
CA ASP A 94 -3.60 -25.33 17.25
C ASP A 94 -2.57 -25.98 16.30
N LEU A 95 -2.09 -25.25 15.29
CA LEU A 95 -1.13 -25.77 14.34
C LEU A 95 0.32 -25.35 14.62
N GLY A 96 0.58 -24.46 15.56
CA GLY A 96 1.92 -24.03 15.99
C GLY A 96 2.84 -23.51 14.87
N ARG A 97 2.32 -23.42 13.64
CA ARG A 97 3.05 -23.03 12.43
C ARG A 97 2.37 -21.83 11.78
N ASP A 98 3.10 -20.76 11.75
CA ASP A 98 2.73 -19.60 10.98
C ASP A 98 2.99 -19.89 9.48
N PHE A 99 1.93 -19.92 8.69
CA PHE A 99 2.07 -20.06 7.24
C PHE A 99 2.61 -18.74 6.66
N ASN A 100 3.93 -18.66 6.55
CA ASN A 100 4.60 -17.49 6.00
C ASN A 100 4.35 -17.31 4.50
N LEU A 101 3.83 -18.33 3.80
CA LEU A 101 3.52 -18.27 2.39
C LEU A 101 2.08 -17.79 2.19
N ARG A 102 1.93 -16.56 1.66
CA ARG A 102 0.64 -15.90 1.51
C ARG A 102 0.47 -15.31 0.14
N ARG A 103 -0.77 -15.29 -0.33
CA ARG A 103 -1.19 -14.45 -1.43
C ARG A 103 -1.45 -13.07 -0.91
N LEU A 104 -0.80 -12.10 -1.53
CA LEU A 104 -0.95 -10.68 -1.25
C LEU A 104 -1.70 -10.04 -2.39
N THR A 105 -2.66 -9.18 -2.06
CA THR A 105 -3.39 -8.39 -3.03
C THR A 105 -3.43 -6.95 -2.55
N PHE A 106 -2.74 -6.08 -3.27
CA PHE A 106 -2.80 -4.64 -3.10
C PHE A 106 -3.84 -4.09 -4.08
N THR A 107 -4.82 -3.39 -3.57
CA THR A 107 -5.89 -2.82 -4.39
C THR A 107 -6.36 -1.49 -3.83
N VAL A 108 -6.96 -0.67 -4.68
CA VAL A 108 -7.61 0.57 -4.26
C VAL A 108 -9.08 0.28 -4.07
N GLU A 109 -9.57 0.50 -2.85
CA GLU A 109 -10.97 0.29 -2.47
C GLU A 109 -11.55 1.59 -1.90
N THR A 110 -12.88 1.74 -2.00
CA THR A 110 -13.57 2.87 -1.37
C THR A 110 -13.77 2.56 0.11
N GLY A 111 -13.20 3.40 0.95
CA GLY A 111 -13.33 3.32 2.41
C GLY A 111 -14.71 3.77 2.91
N PRO A 112 -14.95 3.67 4.23
CA PRO A 112 -16.22 4.08 4.86
C PRO A 112 -16.55 5.57 4.66
N ASP A 113 -15.51 6.41 4.55
CA ASP A 113 -15.61 7.86 4.37
C ASP A 113 -15.76 8.29 2.91
N ALA A 114 -16.04 7.33 2.00
CA ALA A 114 -16.09 7.52 0.55
C ALA A 114 -14.76 7.98 -0.07
N GLU A 115 -13.67 7.95 0.68
CA GLU A 115 -12.31 8.14 0.18
C GLU A 115 -11.76 6.84 -0.40
N LYS A 116 -10.81 6.95 -1.31
CA LYS A 116 -10.12 5.78 -1.87
C LYS A 116 -8.93 5.42 -1.00
N ASP A 117 -8.88 4.18 -0.56
CA ASP A 117 -7.82 3.64 0.28
C ASP A 117 -6.99 2.60 -0.48
N LEU A 118 -5.68 2.63 -0.31
CA LEU A 118 -4.81 1.52 -0.71
C LEU A 118 -4.85 0.47 0.40
N VAL A 119 -5.41 -0.68 0.08
CA VAL A 119 -5.56 -1.79 1.04
C VAL A 119 -4.69 -2.98 0.64
N LEU A 120 -4.22 -3.69 1.66
CA LEU A 120 -3.53 -4.97 1.53
C LEU A 120 -4.42 -6.07 2.08
N ARG A 121 -4.79 -7.02 1.22
CA ARG A 121 -5.46 -8.26 1.59
C ARG A 121 -4.46 -9.40 1.58
N GLN A 122 -4.53 -10.26 2.57
CA GLN A 122 -3.60 -11.37 2.76
C GLN A 122 -4.39 -12.65 3.03
N ASN A 123 -4.07 -13.72 2.30
CA ASN A 123 -4.58 -15.04 2.62
C ASN A 123 -3.50 -16.11 2.46
N PRO A 124 -3.48 -17.15 3.31
CA PRO A 124 -2.61 -18.30 3.08
C PRO A 124 -2.91 -18.95 1.74
N VAL A 125 -1.87 -19.40 1.01
CA VAL A 125 -1.98 -19.80 -0.40
C VAL A 125 -2.98 -20.95 -0.65
N LEU A 126 -3.15 -21.86 0.31
CA LEU A 126 -4.01 -23.04 0.18
C LEU A 126 -5.32 -22.93 0.98
N MET A 127 -5.63 -21.76 1.50
CA MET A 127 -6.84 -21.54 2.30
C MET A 127 -7.69 -20.45 1.65
N ASP A 128 -8.98 -20.53 1.86
CA ASP A 128 -9.88 -19.46 1.48
C ASP A 128 -9.63 -18.22 2.35
N MET A 129 -9.97 -17.04 1.82
CA MET A 129 -9.84 -15.79 2.55
C MET A 129 -10.81 -15.80 3.73
N ASP A 130 -10.30 -15.52 4.93
CA ASP A 130 -11.11 -15.42 6.15
C ASP A 130 -12.12 -14.27 6.02
N ALA A 131 -13.31 -14.44 6.60
CA ALA A 131 -14.36 -13.44 6.61
C ALA A 131 -13.91 -12.12 7.27
N ASP A 132 -13.07 -12.20 8.31
CA ASP A 132 -12.48 -11.03 8.96
C ASP A 132 -11.55 -10.26 8.03
N GLU A 133 -10.74 -10.94 7.22
CA GLU A 133 -9.85 -10.31 6.24
C GLU A 133 -10.63 -9.67 5.09
N GLN A 134 -11.77 -10.27 4.73
CA GLN A 134 -12.68 -9.69 3.74
C GLN A 134 -13.31 -8.39 4.24
N GLN A 135 -13.69 -8.33 5.51
CA GLN A 135 -14.39 -7.18 6.09
C GLN A 135 -13.44 -6.08 6.56
N THR A 136 -12.25 -6.43 7.06
CA THR A 136 -11.28 -5.52 7.66
C THR A 136 -9.89 -5.69 7.07
N PRO A 137 -9.67 -5.30 5.80
CA PRO A 137 -8.35 -5.36 5.19
C PRO A 137 -7.37 -4.40 5.87
N LEU A 138 -6.08 -4.64 5.72
CA LEU A 138 -5.07 -3.71 6.22
C LEU A 138 -4.97 -2.48 5.33
N VAL A 139 -5.41 -1.33 5.84
CA VAL A 139 -5.28 -0.05 5.14
C VAL A 139 -3.85 0.44 5.25
N LEU A 140 -3.19 0.64 4.11
CA LEU A 140 -1.81 1.12 4.00
C LEU A 140 -1.74 2.64 3.81
N ALA A 141 -2.64 3.21 3.03
CA ALA A 141 -2.72 4.65 2.78
C ALA A 141 -4.16 5.08 2.53
N HIS A 142 -4.52 6.27 3.00
CA HIS A 142 -5.79 6.94 2.74
C HIS A 142 -5.64 7.98 1.63
N ASP A 143 -6.76 8.45 1.10
CA ASP A 143 -6.85 9.51 0.08
C ASP A 143 -5.97 9.21 -1.15
N VAL A 144 -6.12 8.00 -1.70
CA VAL A 144 -5.37 7.53 -2.86
C VAL A 144 -6.06 7.99 -4.13
N ASN A 145 -5.48 8.98 -4.79
CA ASN A 145 -5.98 9.46 -6.08
C ASN A 145 -5.63 8.49 -7.22
N LYS A 146 -4.40 7.98 -7.22
CA LYS A 146 -3.93 7.06 -8.26
C LYS A 146 -2.95 6.04 -7.69
N PHE A 147 -3.16 4.78 -8.06
CA PHE A 147 -2.21 3.69 -7.85
C PHE A 147 -2.04 2.96 -9.17
N THR A 148 -0.84 2.95 -9.73
CA THR A 148 -0.53 2.21 -10.95
C THR A 148 0.76 1.44 -10.81
N VAL A 149 0.77 0.26 -11.43
CA VAL A 149 1.91 -0.65 -11.44
C VAL A 149 2.29 -0.94 -12.88
N GLU A 150 3.50 -0.62 -13.25
CA GLU A 150 4.05 -0.87 -14.57
C GLU A 150 5.18 -1.89 -14.47
N CYS A 151 5.23 -2.81 -15.42
CA CYS A 151 6.23 -3.86 -15.47
C CYS A 151 7.16 -3.62 -16.64
N TRP A 152 8.47 -3.83 -16.45
CA TRP A 152 9.44 -3.78 -17.54
C TRP A 152 9.35 -5.05 -18.38
N ASP A 153 9.01 -4.89 -19.65
CA ASP A 153 9.02 -5.98 -20.62
C ASP A 153 10.33 -5.97 -21.42
N PRO A 154 11.24 -6.93 -21.20
CA PRO A 154 12.51 -6.97 -21.90
C PRO A 154 12.39 -7.28 -23.41
N GLN A 155 11.26 -7.85 -23.85
CA GLN A 155 11.04 -8.13 -25.27
C GLN A 155 10.62 -6.87 -26.02
N LYS A 156 9.81 -6.03 -25.38
CA LYS A 156 9.36 -4.74 -25.94
C LYS A 156 10.35 -3.61 -25.67
N MET A 157 11.31 -3.81 -24.74
CA MET A 157 12.24 -2.78 -24.25
C MET A 157 11.49 -1.54 -23.72
N ASP A 158 10.32 -1.75 -23.09
CA ASP A 158 9.44 -0.69 -22.62
C ASP A 158 8.65 -1.10 -21.38
N TRP A 159 8.04 -0.09 -20.73
CA TRP A 159 7.16 -0.27 -19.61
C TRP A 159 5.74 -0.62 -20.09
N VAL A 160 5.18 -1.69 -19.57
CA VAL A 160 3.80 -2.13 -19.90
C VAL A 160 2.85 -1.89 -18.73
N ASN A 161 1.68 -1.36 -19.05
CA ASN A 161 0.58 -1.12 -18.11
C ASN A 161 -0.24 -2.40 -17.89
N GLY A 162 0.28 -3.32 -17.12
CA GLY A 162 -0.34 -4.61 -16.88
C GLY A 162 0.63 -5.74 -17.21
N TRP A 163 0.39 -6.91 -16.62
CA TRP A 163 1.24 -8.07 -16.83
C TRP A 163 0.36 -9.27 -17.19
N GLU A 164 0.35 -9.61 -18.46
CA GLU A 164 -0.49 -10.70 -19.00
C GLU A 164 0.18 -12.07 -18.87
N THR A 165 1.53 -12.08 -18.81
CA THR A 165 2.31 -13.31 -18.72
C THR A 165 2.36 -13.79 -17.26
N THR A 166 1.26 -14.32 -16.77
CA THR A 166 1.09 -14.74 -15.38
C THR A 166 2.05 -15.83 -14.92
N ASN A 167 2.69 -16.55 -15.85
CA ASN A 167 3.67 -17.61 -15.58
C ASN A 167 5.12 -17.12 -15.44
N LEU A 168 5.35 -15.83 -15.62
CA LEU A 168 6.66 -15.21 -15.44
C LEU A 168 6.50 -14.02 -14.47
N ILE A 169 7.51 -13.81 -13.67
CA ILE A 169 7.61 -12.62 -12.84
C ILE A 169 8.38 -11.56 -13.62
N PRO A 170 7.92 -10.29 -13.65
CA PRO A 170 8.72 -9.21 -14.22
C PRO A 170 9.98 -8.99 -13.39
N ALA A 171 11.11 -8.71 -14.03
CA ALA A 171 12.35 -8.45 -13.31
C ALA A 171 12.36 -7.10 -12.60
N ILE A 172 11.60 -6.13 -13.12
CA ILE A 172 11.55 -4.76 -12.61
C ILE A 172 10.09 -4.28 -12.66
N VAL A 173 9.66 -3.65 -11.58
CA VAL A 173 8.33 -3.06 -11.45
C VAL A 173 8.46 -1.59 -11.06
N ARG A 174 7.67 -0.73 -11.67
CA ARG A 174 7.53 0.68 -11.31
C ARG A 174 6.16 0.90 -10.69
N ILE A 175 6.15 1.41 -9.47
CA ILE A 175 4.94 1.74 -8.73
C ILE A 175 4.80 3.24 -8.67
N ASN A 176 3.64 3.75 -9.10
CA ASN A 176 3.27 5.15 -8.98
C ASN A 176 2.09 5.26 -8.01
N LEU A 177 2.29 5.98 -6.93
CA LEU A 177 1.27 6.25 -5.91
C LEU A 177 1.07 7.75 -5.79
N VAL A 178 -0.15 8.20 -6.00
CA VAL A 178 -0.56 9.60 -5.88
C VAL A 178 -1.58 9.69 -4.76
N LEU A 179 -1.28 10.49 -3.75
CA LEU A 179 -2.12 10.74 -2.58
C LEU A 179 -2.55 12.19 -2.55
N GLY A 180 -3.72 12.47 -1.99
CA GLY A 180 -4.27 13.80 -1.87
C GLY A 180 -4.92 14.31 -3.16
N GLY A 181 -5.31 15.59 -3.13
CA GLY A 181 -5.93 16.23 -4.28
C GLY A 181 -7.44 16.01 -4.41
N ASN A 182 -8.05 15.32 -3.45
CA ASN A 182 -9.50 15.11 -3.49
C ASN A 182 -10.24 16.38 -2.99
N PRO A 183 -11.02 17.07 -3.82
CA PRO A 183 -11.68 18.34 -3.46
C PRO A 183 -12.85 18.17 -2.47
N GLY A 184 -13.19 16.92 -2.11
CA GLY A 184 -14.31 16.61 -1.21
C GLY A 184 -14.01 16.71 0.28
N ALA A 185 -12.77 16.61 0.70
CA ALA A 185 -12.36 16.85 2.08
C ALA A 185 -12.15 18.35 2.27
N GLY A 186 -12.88 19.00 3.16
CA GLY A 186 -12.91 20.45 3.37
C GLY A 186 -11.56 21.18 3.55
N TYR A 187 -10.47 20.48 3.43
CA TYR A 187 -9.08 20.92 3.27
C TYR A 187 -8.42 20.02 2.22
N ALA A 188 -8.33 20.47 0.98
CA ALA A 188 -7.62 19.76 -0.06
C ALA A 188 -6.12 19.63 0.34
N ALA A 189 -5.72 18.45 0.78
CA ALA A 189 -4.31 18.15 0.98
C ALA A 189 -3.59 18.28 -0.39
N PRO A 190 -2.39 18.87 -0.44
CA PRO A 190 -1.67 19.00 -1.71
C PRO A 190 -1.38 17.60 -2.28
N GLU A 191 -1.61 17.45 -3.58
CA GLU A 191 -1.31 16.20 -4.29
C GLU A 191 0.17 15.84 -4.16
N ARG A 192 0.43 14.61 -3.77
CA ARG A 192 1.78 14.06 -3.59
C ARG A 192 1.94 12.82 -4.44
N ALA A 193 2.73 12.93 -5.49
CA ALA A 193 3.09 11.80 -6.34
C ALA A 193 4.43 11.20 -5.89
N VAL A 194 4.47 9.89 -5.72
CA VAL A 194 5.70 9.14 -5.47
C VAL A 194 5.81 7.97 -6.43
N THR A 195 6.97 7.89 -7.07
CA THR A 195 7.33 6.79 -7.96
C THR A 195 8.45 5.96 -7.31
N ARG A 196 8.30 4.64 -7.34
CA ARG A 196 9.31 3.68 -6.92
C ARG A 196 9.57 2.67 -8.01
N VAL A 197 10.85 2.43 -8.30
CA VAL A 197 11.29 1.35 -9.18
C VAL A 197 11.91 0.28 -8.30
N ILE A 198 11.40 -0.95 -8.41
CA ILE A 198 11.76 -2.07 -7.55
C ILE A 198 12.23 -3.21 -8.45
N ALA A 199 13.44 -3.70 -8.21
CA ALA A 199 13.92 -4.91 -8.82
C ALA A 199 13.42 -6.13 -8.02
N ILE A 200 12.88 -7.13 -8.72
CA ILE A 200 12.42 -8.37 -8.13
C ILE A 200 13.54 -9.40 -8.26
N PRO A 201 14.16 -9.83 -7.14
CA PRO A 201 15.30 -10.76 -7.18
C PRO A 201 14.87 -12.21 -7.47
N SER A 202 13.58 -12.50 -7.37
CA SER A 202 13.04 -13.85 -7.57
C SER A 202 12.85 -14.16 -9.03
N ILE A 203 13.06 -15.42 -9.39
CA ILE A 203 12.75 -15.96 -10.71
C ILE A 203 11.66 -17.02 -10.60
N THR A 204 10.88 -17.20 -11.66
CA THR A 204 9.92 -18.31 -11.74
C THR A 204 10.65 -19.63 -11.87
N LEU A 205 10.43 -20.55 -10.93
CA LEU A 205 11.01 -21.89 -11.00
C LEU A 205 10.33 -22.73 -12.08
N PRO A 206 11.06 -23.26 -13.06
CA PRO A 206 10.50 -24.14 -14.10
C PRO A 206 9.88 -25.39 -13.52
N SER A 207 8.85 -25.92 -14.18
CA SER A 207 8.13 -27.13 -13.75
C SER A 207 9.04 -28.35 -13.58
N VAL A 208 10.07 -28.46 -14.42
CA VAL A 208 11.07 -29.55 -14.38
C VAL A 208 11.83 -29.60 -13.05
N LEU A 209 12.08 -28.47 -12.43
CA LEU A 209 12.79 -28.38 -11.13
C LEU A 209 11.86 -28.59 -9.93
N GLN A 210 10.54 -28.67 -10.17
CA GLN A 210 9.53 -28.82 -9.10
C GLN A 210 9.11 -30.28 -8.90
N ILE A 211 9.41 -31.17 -9.87
CA ILE A 211 9.17 -32.59 -9.75
C ILE A 211 10.30 -33.17 -8.90
N GLY A 212 10.07 -33.26 -7.59
CA GLY A 212 10.91 -33.99 -6.68
C GLY A 212 11.01 -35.46 -7.12
N ARG A 213 12.22 -35.99 -7.08
CA ARG A 213 12.47 -37.42 -7.27
C ARG A 213 11.83 -38.23 -6.17
#